data_47689f25cbb53a1a55c5320e02f9bf09
#
_entry.id   47689f25cbb53a1a55c5320e02f9bf09
#
_cell.length_a   1.000
_cell.length_b   1.000
_cell.length_c   1.000
_cell.angle_alpha   90.00
_cell.angle_beta   90.00
_cell.angle_gamma   90.00
#
_symmetry.space_group_name_H-M   'P 1'
#
loop_
_entity.id
_entity.type
_entity.pdbx_description
1 polymer ?
#
loop_
_entity_poly.entity_id
_entity_poly.type
_entity_poly.pdbx_seq_one_letter_code
_entity_poly.pdbx_strand_id
1 'polypeptide(L)'
;MHFEQYVALAGKGGDGTDTTAFRTDHGRLVRGGGGVAPDVSIAAGPGMPAWWSVAVDSGWADAVADSVARSLQERQPTGWMRAADRWRERLVPPLIARVEASLRVPTRPDSALEGHIAWLLATRVAEVKWGSEVRERFVVLNDPDIRAAVTYFPRLAALLTGTK
;
A
#
# COMPACT_ATOMS: atom_id res chain seq x y z
N MET A 1 2.72 14.21 27.81
CA MET A 1 3.11 14.76 26.51
C MET A 1 2.03 14.33 25.54
N HIS A 2 1.27 15.29 24.94
CA HIS A 2 0.16 14.96 24.05
C HIS A 2 0.69 14.52 22.69
N PHE A 3 0.03 13.55 22.05
CA PHE A 3 0.36 12.99 20.73
C PHE A 3 0.51 14.09 19.64
N GLU A 4 -0.31 15.14 19.71
CA GLU A 4 -0.24 16.29 18.80
C GLU A 4 1.09 17.07 18.90
N GLN A 5 1.71 17.13 20.08
CA GLN A 5 3.03 17.74 20.24
C GLN A 5 4.14 16.91 19.62
N TYR A 6 3.97 15.59 19.61
CA TYR A 6 4.92 14.67 18.97
C TYR A 6 4.87 14.80 17.43
N VAL A 7 3.68 14.89 16.86
CA VAL A 7 3.49 15.09 15.40
C VAL A 7 4.00 16.47 14.96
N ALA A 8 3.78 17.51 15.75
CA ALA A 8 4.29 18.86 15.45
C ALA A 8 5.82 18.96 15.51
N LEU A 9 6.46 18.18 16.36
CA LEU A 9 7.92 18.06 16.44
C LEU A 9 8.50 17.22 15.30
N ALA A 10 7.82 16.17 14.87
CA ALA A 10 8.22 15.32 13.74
C ALA A 10 8.05 16.04 12.38
N GLY A 11 7.06 16.95 12.29
CA GLY A 11 6.80 17.73 11.06
C GLY A 11 7.68 18.97 10.87
N LYS A 12 8.36 19.44 11.90
CA LYS A 12 9.47 20.40 11.76
C LYS A 12 10.72 19.56 11.51
N GLY A 13 11.03 19.36 10.21
CA GLY A 13 12.34 18.92 9.79
C GLY A 13 13.37 19.82 10.47
N GLY A 14 13.80 19.45 11.66
CA GLY A 14 14.92 20.07 12.31
C GLY A 14 16.10 19.86 11.37
N ASP A 15 16.75 20.94 11.05
CA ASP A 15 18.07 20.93 10.43
C ASP A 15 18.94 20.04 11.33
N GLY A 16 18.99 18.76 10.94
CA GLY A 16 19.45 17.66 11.79
C GLY A 16 20.95 17.62 11.93
N THR A 17 21.49 18.63 12.61
CA THR A 17 22.91 18.70 12.95
C THR A 17 23.27 17.94 14.23
N ASP A 18 22.33 17.23 14.87
CA ASP A 18 22.69 16.32 15.94
C ASP A 18 23.29 15.02 15.37
N THR A 19 24.61 15.05 15.20
CA THR A 19 25.40 13.93 14.71
C THR A 19 25.82 12.95 15.82
N THR A 20 25.15 13.01 17.00
CA THR A 20 25.49 12.09 18.10
C THR A 20 25.31 10.67 17.65
N ALA A 21 26.41 9.92 17.66
CA ALA A 21 26.44 8.54 17.26
C ALA A 21 26.34 7.63 18.48
N PHE A 22 25.42 6.71 18.45
CA PHE A 22 25.23 5.69 19.47
C PHE A 22 25.60 4.31 18.90
N ARG A 23 25.98 3.38 19.78
CA ARG A 23 26.16 1.98 19.39
C ARG A 23 25.12 1.12 20.07
N THR A 24 24.50 0.23 19.32
CA THR A 24 23.65 -0.83 19.88
C THR A 24 24.51 -1.86 20.65
N ASP A 25 23.87 -2.72 21.44
CA ASP A 25 24.55 -3.81 22.17
C ASP A 25 25.36 -4.73 21.25
N HIS A 26 24.98 -4.83 19.97
CA HIS A 26 25.71 -5.58 18.93
C HIS A 26 26.71 -4.73 18.15
N GLY A 27 27.05 -3.53 18.63
CA GLY A 27 28.09 -2.67 18.07
C GLY A 27 27.69 -1.87 16.81
N ARG A 28 26.45 -1.98 16.34
CA ARG A 28 25.95 -1.21 15.20
C ARG A 28 25.88 0.27 15.53
N LEU A 29 26.40 1.11 14.63
CA LEU A 29 26.33 2.56 14.73
C LEU A 29 24.93 3.05 14.34
N VAL A 30 24.26 3.78 15.24
CA VAL A 30 23.02 4.49 14.97
C VAL A 30 23.21 5.97 15.26
N ARG A 31 22.60 6.84 14.47
CA ARG A 31 22.69 8.28 14.62
C ARG A 31 21.43 8.80 15.29
N GLY A 32 21.60 9.72 16.25
CA GLY A 32 20.52 10.47 16.88
C GLY A 32 20.07 11.67 16.03
N GLY A 33 18.97 12.30 16.43
CA GLY A 33 18.60 13.62 15.93
C GLY A 33 17.45 13.70 14.94
N GLY A 34 16.93 12.57 14.42
CA GLY A 34 15.85 12.64 13.43
C GLY A 34 14.86 11.47 13.45
N GLY A 35 14.87 10.69 14.53
CA GLY A 35 14.11 9.44 14.58
C GLY A 35 14.91 8.24 14.07
N VAL A 36 14.26 7.13 13.81
CA VAL A 36 14.91 5.90 13.33
C VAL A 36 15.11 5.96 11.82
N ALA A 37 16.37 5.99 11.37
CA ALA A 37 16.67 5.86 9.95
C ALA A 37 16.53 4.37 9.52
N PRO A 38 15.75 4.07 8.48
CA PRO A 38 15.61 2.70 7.99
C PRO A 38 16.90 2.22 7.31
N ASP A 39 17.24 0.93 7.48
CA ASP A 39 18.38 0.31 6.79
C ASP A 39 18.11 0.06 5.31
N VAL A 40 16.84 -0.10 4.97
CA VAL A 40 16.36 -0.36 3.62
C VAL A 40 15.15 0.52 3.36
N SER A 41 15.21 1.27 2.27
CA SER A 41 14.06 2.01 1.76
C SER A 41 13.41 1.21 0.63
N ILE A 42 12.12 1.01 0.72
CA ILE A 42 11.32 0.42 -0.36
C ILE A 42 10.84 1.57 -1.24
N ALA A 43 10.89 1.38 -2.56
CA ALA A 43 10.38 2.38 -3.50
C ALA A 43 8.89 2.62 -3.24
N ALA A 44 8.49 3.88 -3.17
CA ALA A 44 7.08 4.22 -3.05
C ALA A 44 6.29 3.66 -4.25
N GLY A 45 5.07 3.23 -4.00
CA GLY A 45 4.14 2.82 -5.04
C GLY A 45 3.86 3.96 -6.05
N PRO A 46 3.14 3.68 -7.14
CA PRO A 46 2.80 4.70 -8.12
C PRO A 46 1.97 5.81 -7.47
N GLY A 47 2.27 7.06 -7.83
CA GLY A 47 1.48 8.20 -7.38
C GLY A 47 0.04 8.10 -7.88
N MET A 48 -0.93 8.34 -6.99
CA MET A 48 -2.34 8.27 -7.38
C MET A 48 -2.74 9.54 -8.12
N PRO A 49 -3.40 9.42 -9.28
CA PRO A 49 -3.86 10.57 -10.05
C PRO A 49 -5.04 11.28 -9.36
N ALA A 50 -5.24 12.56 -9.66
CA ALA A 50 -6.31 13.36 -9.05
C ALA A 50 -7.72 12.76 -9.25
N TRP A 51 -7.98 12.12 -10.39
CA TRP A 51 -9.27 11.48 -10.64
C TRP A 51 -9.57 10.32 -9.68
N TRP A 52 -8.52 9.69 -9.11
CA TRP A 52 -8.71 8.63 -8.12
C TRP A 52 -9.40 9.14 -6.84
N SER A 53 -8.96 10.28 -6.30
CA SER A 53 -9.62 10.88 -5.13
C SER A 53 -11.09 11.16 -5.43
N VAL A 54 -11.39 11.70 -6.62
CA VAL A 54 -12.78 11.93 -7.04
C VAL A 54 -13.56 10.61 -7.10
N ALA A 55 -12.97 9.54 -7.64
CA ALA A 55 -13.62 8.24 -7.74
C ALA A 55 -13.91 7.62 -6.37
N VAL A 56 -13.01 7.80 -5.41
CA VAL A 56 -13.21 7.36 -4.01
C VAL A 56 -14.28 8.20 -3.33
N ASP A 57 -14.15 9.52 -3.35
CA ASP A 57 -15.07 10.44 -2.65
C ASP A 57 -16.50 10.37 -3.21
N SER A 58 -16.64 10.07 -4.52
CA SER A 58 -17.95 9.86 -5.16
C SER A 58 -18.50 8.44 -4.99
N GLY A 59 -17.79 7.54 -4.31
CA GLY A 59 -18.21 6.15 -4.10
C GLY A 59 -18.15 5.27 -5.35
N TRP A 60 -17.50 5.72 -6.45
CA TRP A 60 -17.44 4.93 -7.69
C TRP A 60 -16.54 3.70 -7.53
N ALA A 61 -15.45 3.84 -6.81
CA ALA A 61 -14.54 2.75 -6.48
C ALA A 61 -15.28 1.64 -5.70
N ASP A 62 -16.01 2.03 -4.65
CA ASP A 62 -16.83 1.11 -3.86
C ASP A 62 -17.93 0.45 -4.70
N ALA A 63 -18.65 1.21 -5.52
CA ALA A 63 -19.69 0.67 -6.37
C ALA A 63 -19.19 -0.41 -7.36
N VAL A 64 -17.99 -0.23 -7.92
CA VAL A 64 -17.34 -1.24 -8.77
C VAL A 64 -16.96 -2.47 -7.96
N ALA A 65 -16.32 -2.30 -6.81
CA ALA A 65 -15.95 -3.42 -5.95
C ALA A 65 -17.17 -4.22 -5.48
N ASP A 66 -18.23 -3.55 -5.03
CA ASP A 66 -19.48 -4.16 -4.60
C ASP A 66 -20.15 -4.93 -5.73
N SER A 67 -20.18 -4.38 -6.94
CA SER A 67 -20.73 -5.05 -8.12
C SER A 67 -19.99 -6.34 -8.43
N VAL A 68 -18.66 -6.29 -8.42
CA VAL A 68 -17.83 -7.48 -8.63
C VAL A 68 -18.02 -8.49 -7.50
N ALA A 69 -18.03 -8.06 -6.24
CA ALA A 69 -18.23 -8.95 -5.08
C ALA A 69 -19.55 -9.73 -5.19
N ARG A 70 -20.65 -9.06 -5.58
CA ARG A 70 -21.95 -9.71 -5.79
C ARG A 70 -21.96 -10.70 -6.95
N SER A 71 -21.15 -10.45 -7.99
CA SER A 71 -21.08 -11.32 -9.18
C SER A 71 -20.20 -12.56 -8.99
N LEU A 72 -19.36 -12.59 -7.95
CA LEU A 72 -18.50 -13.73 -7.66
C LEU A 72 -19.32 -14.94 -7.17
N GLN A 73 -19.12 -16.09 -7.80
CA GLN A 73 -19.76 -17.35 -7.42
C GLN A 73 -18.94 -18.13 -6.38
N GLU A 74 -17.68 -17.75 -6.16
CA GLU A 74 -16.79 -18.41 -5.23
C GLU A 74 -17.28 -18.26 -3.78
N ARG A 75 -17.41 -19.39 -3.09
CA ARG A 75 -17.71 -19.42 -1.66
C ARG A 75 -16.46 -19.20 -0.80
N GLN A 76 -15.28 -19.60 -1.30
CA GLN A 76 -14.01 -19.51 -0.62
C GLN A 76 -13.13 -18.42 -1.26
N PRO A 77 -12.35 -17.67 -0.48
CA PRO A 77 -11.54 -16.56 -0.99
C PRO A 77 -10.29 -17.00 -1.76
N THR A 78 -9.89 -18.29 -1.70
CA THR A 78 -8.60 -18.80 -2.18
C THR A 78 -8.34 -18.44 -3.65
N GLY A 79 -9.35 -18.59 -4.52
CA GLY A 79 -9.24 -18.26 -5.93
C GLY A 79 -9.07 -16.77 -6.19
N TRP A 80 -9.70 -15.92 -5.36
CA TRP A 80 -9.57 -14.48 -5.45
C TRP A 80 -8.22 -13.99 -4.93
N MET A 81 -7.71 -14.57 -3.85
CA MET A 81 -6.49 -14.12 -3.18
C MET A 81 -5.22 -14.13 -4.04
N ARG A 82 -5.20 -14.84 -5.17
CA ARG A 82 -4.01 -14.99 -6.02
C ARG A 82 -4.26 -14.66 -7.49
N ALA A 83 -5.31 -13.94 -7.78
CA ALA A 83 -5.79 -13.74 -9.15
C ALA A 83 -5.54 -12.29 -9.65
N ALA A 84 -4.31 -11.82 -9.59
CA ALA A 84 -3.94 -10.43 -9.93
C ALA A 84 -4.42 -9.99 -11.32
N ASP A 85 -4.29 -10.84 -12.34
CA ASP A 85 -4.76 -10.53 -13.69
C ASP A 85 -6.28 -10.40 -13.72
N ARG A 86 -6.98 -11.30 -13.02
CA ARG A 86 -8.44 -11.26 -12.90
C ARG A 86 -8.95 -10.01 -12.15
N TRP A 87 -8.21 -9.49 -11.16
CA TRP A 87 -8.56 -8.23 -10.52
C TRP A 87 -8.46 -7.08 -11.50
N ARG A 88 -7.35 -7.03 -12.26
CA ARG A 88 -7.14 -6.01 -13.27
C ARG A 88 -8.24 -6.03 -14.32
N GLU A 89 -8.53 -7.18 -14.88
CA GLU A 89 -9.55 -7.35 -15.93
C GLU A 89 -10.97 -6.99 -15.47
N ARG A 90 -11.31 -7.31 -14.23
CA ARG A 90 -12.69 -7.14 -13.74
C ARG A 90 -12.95 -5.81 -13.05
N LEU A 91 -11.94 -5.17 -12.50
CA LEU A 91 -12.10 -4.00 -11.64
C LEU A 91 -11.67 -2.70 -12.33
N VAL A 92 -10.58 -2.71 -13.09
CA VAL A 92 -10.03 -1.48 -13.66
C VAL A 92 -10.89 -0.94 -14.80
N PRO A 93 -11.29 -1.71 -15.81
CA PRO A 93 -12.07 -1.18 -16.94
C PRO A 93 -13.40 -0.52 -16.53
N PRO A 94 -14.25 -1.12 -15.66
CA PRO A 94 -15.50 -0.47 -15.29
C PRO A 94 -15.29 0.81 -14.47
N LEU A 95 -14.22 0.88 -13.65
CA LEU A 95 -13.87 2.11 -12.96
C LEU A 95 -13.45 3.20 -13.94
N ILE A 96 -12.53 2.89 -14.85
CA ILE A 96 -12.06 3.84 -15.87
C ILE A 96 -13.21 4.36 -16.73
N ALA A 97 -14.08 3.47 -17.20
CA ALA A 97 -15.26 3.86 -17.97
C ALA A 97 -16.17 4.82 -17.18
N ARG A 98 -16.34 4.59 -15.87
CA ARG A 98 -17.12 5.48 -15.00
C ARG A 98 -16.47 6.84 -14.85
N VAL A 99 -15.14 6.88 -14.63
CA VAL A 99 -14.36 8.11 -14.51
C VAL A 99 -14.46 8.93 -15.80
N GLU A 100 -14.19 8.31 -16.95
CA GLU A 100 -14.23 8.98 -18.25
C GLU A 100 -15.62 9.55 -18.58
N ALA A 101 -16.68 8.78 -18.33
CA ALA A 101 -18.06 9.22 -18.54
C ALA A 101 -18.43 10.41 -17.64
N SER A 102 -17.94 10.44 -16.41
CA SER A 102 -18.31 11.46 -15.40
C SER A 102 -17.45 12.71 -15.50
N LEU A 103 -16.14 12.55 -15.70
CA LEU A 103 -15.20 13.69 -15.72
C LEU A 103 -14.92 14.20 -17.15
N ARG A 104 -15.32 13.45 -18.17
CA ARG A 104 -15.05 13.75 -19.59
C ARG A 104 -13.54 13.91 -19.90
N VAL A 105 -12.71 13.18 -19.17
CA VAL A 105 -11.25 13.20 -19.33
C VAL A 105 -10.79 11.79 -19.71
N PRO A 106 -10.07 11.63 -20.83
CA PRO A 106 -9.45 10.36 -21.18
C PRO A 106 -8.52 9.89 -20.07
N THR A 107 -8.69 8.66 -19.62
CA THR A 107 -7.98 8.11 -18.47
C THR A 107 -7.24 6.84 -18.89
N ARG A 108 -5.92 6.93 -18.96
CA ARG A 108 -5.06 5.82 -19.37
C ARG A 108 -3.97 5.59 -18.32
N PRO A 109 -4.26 4.84 -17.26
CA PRO A 109 -3.24 4.44 -16.32
C PRO A 109 -2.20 3.55 -17.01
N ASP A 110 -0.95 3.65 -16.58
CA ASP A 110 0.06 2.68 -16.96
C ASP A 110 -0.13 1.35 -16.21
N SER A 111 0.61 0.32 -16.59
CA SER A 111 0.47 -1.02 -16.02
C SER A 111 0.75 -1.08 -14.51
N ALA A 112 1.64 -0.23 -13.98
CA ALA A 112 1.95 -0.18 -12.56
C ALA A 112 0.78 0.42 -11.77
N LEU A 113 0.22 1.52 -12.25
CA LEU A 113 -0.96 2.17 -11.66
C LEU A 113 -2.20 1.29 -11.77
N GLU A 114 -2.42 0.63 -12.92
CA GLU A 114 -3.51 -0.35 -13.07
C GLU A 114 -3.41 -1.48 -12.04
N GLY A 115 -2.21 -2.04 -11.86
CA GLY A 115 -1.97 -3.08 -10.86
C GLY A 115 -2.27 -2.61 -9.44
N HIS A 116 -1.87 -1.39 -9.11
CA HIS A 116 -2.12 -0.80 -7.80
C HIS A 116 -3.61 -0.54 -7.54
N ILE A 117 -4.31 0.05 -8.51
CA ILE A 117 -5.77 0.26 -8.45
C ILE A 117 -6.51 -1.08 -8.34
N ALA A 118 -6.12 -2.06 -9.14
CA ALA A 118 -6.72 -3.39 -9.09
C ALA A 118 -6.56 -4.03 -7.70
N TRP A 119 -5.40 -3.90 -7.09
CA TRP A 119 -5.13 -4.40 -5.73
C TRP A 119 -6.00 -3.68 -4.68
N LEU A 120 -6.13 -2.35 -4.74
CA LEU A 120 -6.98 -1.58 -3.83
C LEU A 120 -8.44 -2.02 -3.91
N LEU A 121 -8.97 -2.11 -5.13
CA LEU A 121 -10.35 -2.54 -5.36
C LEU A 121 -10.56 -4.01 -4.98
N ALA A 122 -9.60 -4.89 -5.27
CA ALA A 122 -9.67 -6.31 -4.90
C ALA A 122 -9.66 -6.52 -3.38
N THR A 123 -8.98 -5.65 -2.64
CA THR A 123 -9.02 -5.61 -1.17
C THR A 123 -10.45 -5.31 -0.69
N ARG A 124 -11.12 -4.34 -1.31
CA ARG A 124 -12.51 -4.01 -0.99
C ARG A 124 -13.47 -5.14 -1.37
N VAL A 125 -13.28 -5.79 -2.52
CA VAL A 125 -14.05 -6.99 -2.90
C VAL A 125 -13.89 -8.09 -1.85
N ALA A 126 -12.68 -8.34 -1.36
CA ALA A 126 -12.42 -9.35 -0.34
C ALA A 126 -13.20 -9.06 0.95
N GLU A 127 -13.24 -7.80 1.38
CA GLU A 127 -13.99 -7.35 2.55
C GLU A 127 -15.51 -7.54 2.36
N VAL A 128 -16.06 -7.06 1.25
CA VAL A 128 -17.50 -7.11 0.98
C VAL A 128 -18.00 -8.55 0.83
N LYS A 129 -17.21 -9.41 0.18
CA LYS A 129 -17.62 -10.79 -0.11
C LYS A 129 -17.44 -11.75 1.05
N TRP A 130 -16.33 -11.60 1.80
CA TRP A 130 -15.92 -12.60 2.81
C TRP A 130 -15.60 -12.00 4.18
N GLY A 131 -15.71 -10.68 4.35
CA GLY A 131 -15.53 -9.99 5.62
C GLY A 131 -14.11 -9.48 5.88
N SER A 132 -13.99 -8.76 7.01
CA SER A 132 -12.76 -8.04 7.38
C SER A 132 -11.56 -8.95 7.62
N GLU A 133 -11.74 -10.12 8.21
CA GLU A 133 -10.65 -11.08 8.44
C GLU A 133 -10.00 -11.51 7.11
N VAL A 134 -10.82 -11.78 6.09
CA VAL A 134 -10.33 -12.15 4.76
C VAL A 134 -9.64 -10.97 4.09
N ARG A 135 -10.16 -9.75 4.27
CA ARG A 135 -9.51 -8.52 3.81
C ARG A 135 -8.10 -8.37 4.42
N GLU A 136 -7.96 -8.54 5.72
CA GLU A 136 -6.65 -8.44 6.38
C GLU A 136 -5.65 -9.45 5.85
N ARG A 137 -6.07 -10.72 5.71
CA ARG A 137 -5.23 -11.75 5.06
C ARG A 137 -4.88 -11.40 3.63
N PHE A 138 -5.84 -10.84 2.88
CA PHE A 138 -5.61 -10.42 1.50
C PHE A 138 -4.54 -9.32 1.44
N VAL A 139 -4.62 -8.30 2.30
CA VAL A 139 -3.60 -7.23 2.40
C VAL A 139 -2.23 -7.83 2.71
N VAL A 140 -2.09 -8.59 3.78
CA VAL A 140 -0.80 -9.18 4.18
C VAL A 140 -0.16 -10.01 3.05
N LEU A 141 -0.95 -10.73 2.27
CA LEU A 141 -0.43 -11.60 1.20
C LEU A 141 -0.09 -10.84 -0.09
N ASN A 142 -0.73 -9.71 -0.34
CA ASN A 142 -0.68 -9.05 -1.65
C ASN A 142 -0.16 -7.62 -1.62
N ASP A 143 0.04 -7.04 -0.44
CA ASP A 143 0.64 -5.72 -0.29
C ASP A 143 2.05 -5.70 -0.91
N PRO A 144 2.31 -4.82 -1.89
CA PRO A 144 3.60 -4.75 -2.57
C PRO A 144 4.75 -4.44 -1.60
N ASP A 145 4.51 -3.59 -0.61
CA ASP A 145 5.54 -3.16 0.34
C ASP A 145 5.87 -4.28 1.32
N ILE A 146 4.86 -5.01 1.82
CA ILE A 146 5.06 -6.19 2.65
C ILE A 146 5.83 -7.26 1.86
N ARG A 147 5.45 -7.52 0.61
CA ARG A 147 6.14 -8.50 -0.24
C ARG A 147 7.60 -8.10 -0.50
N ALA A 148 7.86 -6.82 -0.76
CA ALA A 148 9.21 -6.31 -0.90
C ALA A 148 10.00 -6.48 0.40
N ALA A 149 9.43 -6.10 1.55
CA ALA A 149 10.07 -6.23 2.86
C ALA A 149 10.46 -7.68 3.19
N VAL A 150 9.58 -8.64 2.89
CA VAL A 150 9.84 -10.07 3.13
C VAL A 150 11.09 -10.57 2.38
N THR A 151 11.45 -10.01 1.24
CA THR A 151 12.66 -10.39 0.50
C THR A 151 13.96 -10.08 1.25
N TYR A 152 13.91 -9.22 2.24
CA TYR A 152 15.07 -8.86 3.06
C TYR A 152 15.28 -9.76 4.28
N PHE A 153 14.31 -10.62 4.66
CA PHE A 153 14.47 -11.51 5.82
C PHE A 153 15.73 -12.38 5.78
N PRO A 154 16.17 -12.97 4.65
CA PRO A 154 17.41 -13.74 4.61
C PRO A 154 18.66 -12.91 4.95
N ARG A 155 18.59 -11.58 4.81
CA ARG A 155 19.69 -10.64 5.07
C ARG A 155 19.59 -9.99 6.45
N LEU A 156 18.57 -10.33 7.25
CA LEU A 156 18.28 -9.66 8.51
C LEU A 156 19.45 -9.73 9.49
N ALA A 157 20.14 -10.88 9.60
CA ALA A 157 21.30 -11.04 10.48
C ALA A 157 22.41 -10.04 10.13
N ALA A 158 22.72 -9.88 8.85
CA ALA A 158 23.72 -8.90 8.39
C ALA A 158 23.28 -7.45 8.64
N LEU A 159 22.00 -7.15 8.44
CA LEU A 159 21.44 -5.81 8.72
C LEU A 159 21.53 -5.47 10.23
N LEU A 160 21.26 -6.44 11.10
CA LEU A 160 21.32 -6.23 12.55
C LEU A 160 22.74 -6.04 13.07
N THR A 161 23.72 -6.69 12.46
CA THR A 161 25.14 -6.56 12.83
C THR A 161 25.87 -5.40 12.16
N GLY A 162 25.21 -4.72 11.21
CA GLY A 162 25.83 -3.64 10.44
C GLY A 162 26.93 -4.11 9.48
N THR A 163 27.02 -5.40 9.20
CA THR A 163 27.93 -5.98 8.22
C THR A 163 27.34 -5.81 6.83
N LYS A 164 27.99 -5.02 5.99
CA LYS A 164 27.60 -4.83 4.57
C LYS A 164 28.16 -5.95 3.71
#